data_bbcb69708b890fdf53ac4b8d61a3e94a
#
_entry.id   bbcb69708b890fdf53ac4b8d61a3e94a
#
_cell.length_a   1.000
_cell.length_b   1.000
_cell.length_c   1.000
_cell.angle_alpha   90.00
_cell.angle_beta   90.00
_cell.angle_gamma   90.00
#
_symmetry.space_group_name_H-M   'P 1'
#
loop_
_entity.id
_entity.type
_entity.pdbx_description
1 polymer ?
#
loop_
_entity_poly.entity_id
_entity_poly.type
_entity_poly.pdbx_seq_one_letter_code
_entity_poly.pdbx_strand_id
1 'polypeptide(L)'
;MIELRTVTAIQEPQRIRGLEMPWNRVMGSTEGPARAARALGPWHPQEFMAECVETVPEVGGMMTFVFRRSDGAPLAFRPGQYVNIAFPVNGEDHAAVDRSYSLSSSPTKPWTFDITVKCDATGLVSPWVHENVKPGTVLEMLGPVGAFHLPDADRRARYLLLAAGAGITPIMSMLRTIHSLPGQADVVVLYHGAEAGGFAFHQELAYIASVDSRVKVFYSLGDRSKPEGWEGFTGRLTAAMLDEVAPDANGRQVYACGPEGYLNTATELLEKVGVDDTSIHMEFFSGDRQTLLEYQAELALAVDIAEEIAEEIADSAEDYYESQPTAFGLYEPGYDAEGTLKATGLPLETADPDAPCPEAADGTPDVGPEAGSPDASSFDTVGTGPLTLSFMRTGINVRIDPAEHILGVAQRAGVRIGANCKEGMCGSCKVVKLSGEVDMNHQGGIRAREIDAGKFLPCCSTARTDMVIDA
;
A
#
# COMPACT_ATOMS: atom_id res chain seq x y z
N MET A 1 -25.30 -42.07 44.49
CA MET A 1 -24.82 -42.63 43.20
C MET A 1 -25.19 -41.64 42.11
N ILE A 2 -24.22 -40.90 41.60
CA ILE A 2 -24.39 -39.96 40.53
C ILE A 2 -24.06 -40.73 39.24
N GLU A 3 -25.07 -40.96 38.43
CA GLU A 3 -24.89 -41.59 37.10
C GLU A 3 -24.09 -40.64 36.20
N LEU A 4 -22.88 -41.07 35.87
CA LEU A 4 -22.10 -40.49 34.77
C LEU A 4 -22.80 -40.81 33.44
N ARG A 5 -23.54 -39.85 32.89
CA ARG A 5 -24.02 -39.95 31.50
C ARG A 5 -22.80 -39.93 30.60
N THR A 6 -22.59 -41.02 29.92
CA THR A 6 -21.64 -41.19 28.81
C THR A 6 -21.92 -40.12 27.78
N VAL A 7 -20.95 -39.21 27.58
CA VAL A 7 -20.99 -38.28 26.46
C VAL A 7 -20.79 -39.07 25.17
N THR A 8 -21.89 -39.38 24.52
CA THR A 8 -21.91 -39.99 23.20
C THR A 8 -21.21 -39.01 22.21
N ALA A 9 -20.27 -39.58 21.49
CA ALA A 9 -19.56 -39.07 20.33
C ALA A 9 -19.89 -37.63 19.94
N ILE A 10 -18.87 -36.77 20.03
CA ILE A 10 -18.86 -35.48 19.33
C ILE A 10 -19.16 -35.81 17.88
N GLN A 11 -20.39 -35.53 17.43
CA GLN A 11 -20.71 -35.55 16.02
C GLN A 11 -19.68 -34.60 15.32
N GLU A 12 -19.03 -35.14 14.32
CA GLU A 12 -18.20 -34.28 13.44
C GLU A 12 -19.00 -33.02 13.12
N PRO A 13 -18.43 -31.82 13.27
CA PRO A 13 -19.14 -30.61 12.97
C PRO A 13 -19.65 -30.74 11.55
N GLN A 14 -20.97 -30.75 11.38
CA GLN A 14 -21.59 -30.71 10.05
C GLN A 14 -20.92 -29.56 9.33
N ARG A 15 -20.19 -29.86 8.25
CA ARG A 15 -19.67 -28.85 7.32
C ARG A 15 -20.86 -27.97 6.99
N ILE A 16 -20.86 -26.74 7.49
CA ILE A 16 -21.86 -25.74 7.13
C ILE A 16 -21.62 -25.49 5.64
N ARG A 17 -22.43 -26.14 4.80
CA ARG A 17 -22.41 -25.92 3.36
C ARG A 17 -22.71 -24.45 3.14
N GLY A 18 -21.71 -23.70 2.67
CA GLY A 18 -21.83 -22.28 2.36
C GLY A 18 -20.86 -21.35 3.09
N LEU A 19 -20.14 -21.79 4.13
CA LEU A 19 -18.98 -21.07 4.63
C LEU A 19 -17.74 -21.50 3.84
N GLU A 20 -17.70 -21.17 2.56
CA GLU A 20 -16.41 -21.10 1.88
C GLU A 20 -15.64 -19.96 2.51
N MET A 21 -14.55 -20.31 3.20
CA MET A 21 -13.64 -19.30 3.72
C MET A 21 -13.20 -18.41 2.55
N PRO A 22 -13.17 -17.08 2.67
CA PRO A 22 -12.98 -16.16 1.54
C PRO A 22 -11.74 -16.45 0.71
N TRP A 23 -10.68 -16.97 1.34
CA TRP A 23 -9.48 -17.45 0.65
C TRP A 23 -9.75 -18.68 -0.22
N ASN A 24 -10.82 -19.46 0.02
CA ASN A 24 -11.21 -20.57 -0.85
C ASN A 24 -11.94 -20.10 -2.11
N ARG A 25 -12.60 -18.94 -2.10
CA ARG A 25 -13.18 -18.32 -3.30
C ARG A 25 -12.11 -17.86 -4.27
N VAL A 26 -11.01 -17.26 -3.75
CA VAL A 26 -9.84 -16.89 -4.55
C VAL A 26 -9.16 -18.14 -5.12
N MET A 27 -9.24 -19.26 -4.43
CA MET A 27 -8.66 -20.55 -4.82
C MET A 27 -9.50 -21.31 -5.87
N GLY A 28 -10.72 -20.87 -6.16
CA GLY A 28 -11.68 -21.59 -7.03
C GLY A 28 -11.55 -21.35 -8.54
N SER A 29 -10.92 -20.27 -9.00
CA SER A 29 -10.77 -19.98 -10.42
C SER A 29 -9.48 -20.57 -11.00
N THR A 30 -9.61 -21.32 -12.08
CA THR A 30 -8.50 -22.10 -12.67
C THR A 30 -7.73 -21.35 -13.76
N GLU A 31 -8.03 -20.09 -14.04
CA GLU A 31 -7.47 -19.36 -15.19
C GLU A 31 -6.84 -18.01 -14.81
N GLY A 32 -5.63 -17.75 -15.34
CA GLY A 32 -4.98 -16.45 -15.38
C GLY A 32 -4.31 -15.98 -14.09
N PRO A 33 -4.36 -14.67 -13.80
CA PRO A 33 -3.67 -14.02 -12.64
C PRO A 33 -4.01 -14.64 -11.29
N ALA A 34 -5.16 -15.31 -11.17
CA ALA A 34 -5.57 -16.08 -10.01
C ALA A 34 -4.59 -17.22 -9.62
N ARG A 35 -3.74 -17.67 -10.52
CA ARG A 35 -2.74 -18.70 -10.23
C ARG A 35 -1.58 -18.15 -9.36
N ALA A 36 -1.20 -16.91 -9.59
CA ALA A 36 -0.18 -16.23 -8.78
C ALA A 36 -0.73 -15.93 -7.38
N ALA A 37 -1.98 -15.44 -7.28
CA ALA A 37 -2.64 -15.17 -6.00
C ALA A 37 -2.78 -16.42 -5.11
N ARG A 38 -2.91 -17.61 -5.68
CA ARG A 38 -2.94 -18.89 -4.94
C ARG A 38 -1.63 -19.22 -4.24
N ALA A 39 -0.50 -18.87 -4.86
CA ALA A 39 0.82 -19.15 -4.30
C ALA A 39 1.16 -18.22 -3.12
N LEU A 40 0.49 -17.07 -3.01
CA LEU A 40 0.87 -15.99 -2.11
C LEU A 40 0.10 -16.00 -0.77
N GLY A 41 -0.99 -16.80 -0.66
CA GLY A 41 -1.77 -16.95 0.57
C GLY A 41 -2.73 -15.79 0.88
N PRO A 42 -3.52 -15.92 1.96
CA PRO A 42 -4.61 -14.97 2.28
C PRO A 42 -4.14 -13.59 2.73
N TRP A 43 -2.88 -13.44 3.09
CA TRP A 43 -2.29 -12.15 3.51
C TRP A 43 -1.62 -11.38 2.36
N HIS A 44 -1.77 -11.87 1.13
CA HIS A 44 -1.27 -11.14 -0.03
C HIS A 44 -2.11 -9.89 -0.25
N PRO A 45 -1.50 -8.72 -0.51
CA PRO A 45 -2.22 -7.49 -0.79
C PRO A 45 -3.20 -7.64 -1.95
N GLN A 46 -4.43 -7.19 -1.77
CA GLN A 46 -5.50 -7.19 -2.75
C GLN A 46 -6.12 -5.81 -2.85
N GLU A 47 -6.57 -5.43 -4.03
CA GLU A 47 -7.43 -4.27 -4.21
C GLU A 47 -8.88 -4.67 -3.91
N PHE A 48 -9.58 -3.85 -3.14
CA PHE A 48 -10.97 -4.05 -2.79
C PHE A 48 -11.67 -2.73 -2.47
N MET A 49 -12.99 -2.73 -2.61
CA MET A 49 -13.84 -1.64 -2.13
C MET A 49 -14.28 -1.94 -0.70
N ALA A 50 -14.31 -0.92 0.15
CA ALA A 50 -14.82 -1.04 1.52
C ALA A 50 -15.75 0.11 1.87
N GLU A 51 -16.86 -0.24 2.51
CA GLU A 51 -17.87 0.68 3.01
C GLU A 51 -17.59 1.03 4.48
N CYS A 52 -17.55 2.31 4.81
CA CYS A 52 -17.59 2.75 6.20
C CYS A 52 -18.95 2.41 6.79
N VAL A 53 -18.99 1.68 7.88
CA VAL A 53 -20.25 1.27 8.53
C VAL A 53 -20.50 1.98 9.85
N GLU A 54 -19.44 2.52 10.48
CA GLU A 54 -19.53 3.22 11.76
C GLU A 54 -18.35 4.19 11.90
N THR A 55 -18.57 5.28 12.64
CA THR A 55 -17.52 6.21 13.07
C THR A 55 -17.58 6.40 14.57
N VAL A 56 -16.42 6.26 15.24
CA VAL A 56 -16.32 6.39 16.69
C VAL A 56 -15.35 7.51 17.03
N PRO A 57 -15.81 8.60 17.67
CA PRO A 57 -14.91 9.66 18.12
C PRO A 57 -13.93 9.14 19.18
N GLU A 58 -12.66 9.48 19.02
CA GLU A 58 -11.60 9.22 19.97
C GLU A 58 -11.08 10.54 20.53
N VAL A 59 -10.43 10.49 21.68
CA VAL A 59 -9.75 11.67 22.23
C VAL A 59 -8.46 11.98 21.47
N GLY A 60 -7.88 13.16 21.71
CA GLY A 60 -6.62 13.59 21.07
C GLY A 60 -6.74 13.93 19.59
N GLY A 61 -7.94 14.30 19.13
CA GLY A 61 -8.20 14.66 17.74
C GLY A 61 -8.20 13.44 16.81
N MET A 62 -8.50 12.27 17.35
CA MET A 62 -8.58 11.02 16.58
C MET A 62 -10.04 10.59 16.38
N MET A 63 -10.27 9.83 15.31
CA MET A 63 -11.54 9.18 15.01
C MET A 63 -11.31 7.80 14.43
N THR A 64 -12.04 6.83 14.92
CA THR A 64 -12.04 5.45 14.41
C THR A 64 -13.14 5.32 13.36
N PHE A 65 -12.76 4.80 12.20
CA PHE A 65 -13.64 4.47 11.09
C PHE A 65 -13.68 2.95 10.95
N VAL A 66 -14.87 2.39 11.11
CA VAL A 66 -15.11 0.95 10.97
C VAL A 66 -15.54 0.67 9.54
N PHE A 67 -14.82 -0.21 8.87
CA PHE A 67 -15.09 -0.58 7.49
C PHE A 67 -15.50 -2.04 7.35
N ARG A 68 -16.23 -2.32 6.30
CA ARG A 68 -16.58 -3.65 5.81
C ARG A 68 -16.28 -3.73 4.33
N ARG A 69 -15.70 -4.82 3.87
CA ARG A 69 -15.51 -5.04 2.42
C ARG A 69 -16.86 -5.08 1.70
N SER A 70 -16.96 -4.40 0.56
CA SER A 70 -18.20 -4.33 -0.23
C SER A 70 -18.57 -5.68 -0.88
N ASP A 71 -17.59 -6.55 -1.09
CA ASP A 71 -17.80 -7.92 -1.60
C ASP A 71 -18.27 -8.90 -0.51
N GLY A 72 -18.41 -8.43 0.75
CA GLY A 72 -18.82 -9.23 1.90
C GLY A 72 -17.76 -10.25 2.37
N ALA A 73 -16.55 -10.25 1.80
CA ALA A 73 -15.48 -11.10 2.25
C ALA A 73 -14.83 -10.54 3.54
N PRO A 74 -14.33 -11.38 4.46
CA PRO A 74 -13.54 -10.89 5.57
C PRO A 74 -12.17 -10.39 5.10
N LEU A 75 -11.58 -9.46 5.83
CA LEU A 75 -10.21 -9.04 5.65
C LEU A 75 -9.30 -9.86 6.56
N ALA A 76 -8.51 -10.76 5.98
CA ALA A 76 -7.47 -11.48 6.73
C ALA A 76 -6.20 -10.63 6.77
N PHE A 77 -5.72 -10.30 7.96
CA PHE A 77 -4.50 -9.51 8.15
C PHE A 77 -3.75 -9.94 9.41
N ARG A 78 -2.49 -9.51 9.53
CA ARG A 78 -1.70 -9.67 10.76
C ARG A 78 -1.78 -8.39 11.59
N PRO A 79 -1.87 -8.50 12.94
CA PRO A 79 -2.02 -7.33 13.79
C PRO A 79 -0.78 -6.43 13.68
N GLY A 80 -1.00 -5.16 13.35
CA GLY A 80 0.03 -4.18 13.05
C GLY A 80 0.14 -3.81 11.56
N GLN A 81 -0.44 -4.60 10.65
CA GLN A 81 -0.50 -4.24 9.22
C GLN A 81 -1.42 -3.04 8.96
N TYR A 82 -1.30 -2.48 7.76
CA TYR A 82 -2.07 -1.31 7.31
C TYR A 82 -2.74 -1.55 5.95
N VAL A 83 -3.58 -0.63 5.56
CA VAL A 83 -4.20 -0.54 4.22
C VAL A 83 -3.82 0.79 3.58
N ASN A 84 -3.60 0.78 2.26
CA ASN A 84 -3.49 1.99 1.45
C ASN A 84 -4.88 2.36 0.93
N ILE A 85 -5.33 3.56 1.21
CA ILE A 85 -6.67 4.03 0.85
C ILE A 85 -6.55 5.16 -0.16
N ALA A 86 -7.39 5.12 -1.19
CA ALA A 86 -7.49 6.16 -2.20
C ALA A 86 -8.60 7.15 -1.80
N PHE A 87 -8.23 8.41 -1.58
CA PHE A 87 -9.16 9.46 -1.16
C PHE A 87 -9.42 10.46 -2.30
N PRO A 88 -10.67 10.68 -2.71
CA PRO A 88 -11.04 11.65 -3.75
C PRO A 88 -11.09 13.08 -3.19
N VAL A 89 -9.98 13.57 -2.62
CA VAL A 89 -9.92 14.87 -1.93
C VAL A 89 -10.17 16.06 -2.84
N ASN A 90 -9.97 15.91 -4.15
CA ASN A 90 -10.18 16.96 -5.16
C ASN A 90 -11.43 16.75 -6.01
N GLY A 91 -12.31 15.84 -5.61
CA GLY A 91 -13.49 15.42 -6.38
C GLY A 91 -13.23 14.17 -7.21
N GLU A 92 -14.32 13.59 -7.74
CA GLU A 92 -14.27 12.31 -8.47
C GLU A 92 -13.56 12.41 -9.83
N ASP A 93 -13.47 13.60 -10.41
CA ASP A 93 -12.86 13.82 -11.73
C ASP A 93 -11.31 13.95 -11.67
N HIS A 94 -10.73 13.92 -10.48
CA HIS A 94 -9.30 14.06 -10.27
C HIS A 94 -8.69 12.78 -9.69
N ALA A 95 -7.37 12.64 -9.85
CA ALA A 95 -6.66 11.50 -9.29
C ALA A 95 -6.80 11.45 -7.76
N ALA A 96 -7.17 10.28 -7.24
CA ALA A 96 -7.28 10.07 -5.81
C ALA A 96 -5.91 10.15 -5.13
N VAL A 97 -5.88 10.68 -3.92
CA VAL A 97 -4.67 10.76 -3.10
C VAL A 97 -4.59 9.54 -2.19
N ASP A 98 -3.53 8.73 -2.38
CA ASP A 98 -3.31 7.51 -1.60
C ASP A 98 -2.65 7.83 -0.25
N ARG A 99 -3.20 7.26 0.84
CA ARG A 99 -2.60 7.31 2.19
C ARG A 99 -2.71 5.96 2.87
N SER A 100 -1.69 5.67 3.67
CA SER A 100 -1.60 4.44 4.46
C SER A 100 -2.12 4.65 5.86
N TYR A 101 -2.99 3.76 6.32
CA TYR A 101 -3.51 3.76 7.69
C TYR A 101 -3.39 2.38 8.31
N SER A 102 -2.74 2.30 9.47
CA SER A 102 -2.63 1.05 10.22
C SER A 102 -4.01 0.58 10.65
N LEU A 103 -4.25 -0.72 10.53
CA LEU A 103 -5.43 -1.36 11.07
C LEU A 103 -5.35 -1.33 12.60
N SER A 104 -6.34 -0.73 13.25
CA SER A 104 -6.40 -0.65 14.71
C SER A 104 -7.23 -1.77 15.35
N SER A 105 -8.06 -2.49 14.56
CA SER A 105 -8.84 -3.66 15.00
C SER A 105 -8.00 -4.93 15.13
N SER A 106 -8.58 -5.96 15.75
CA SER A 106 -8.00 -7.30 15.79
C SER A 106 -8.44 -8.14 14.59
N PRO A 107 -7.55 -8.90 13.94
CA PRO A 107 -7.91 -9.84 12.86
C PRO A 107 -8.81 -10.99 13.34
N THR A 108 -9.02 -11.15 14.64
CA THR A 108 -9.95 -12.15 15.19
C THR A 108 -11.43 -11.81 14.93
N LYS A 109 -11.71 -10.59 14.47
CA LYS A 109 -13.04 -10.13 14.03
C LYS A 109 -12.96 -9.66 12.56
N PRO A 110 -12.77 -10.57 11.60
CA PRO A 110 -12.34 -10.21 10.24
C PRO A 110 -13.44 -9.63 9.33
N TRP A 111 -14.71 -9.61 9.78
CA TRP A 111 -15.85 -9.12 8.99
C TRP A 111 -15.92 -7.59 8.91
N THR A 112 -15.34 -6.95 9.89
CA THR A 112 -15.08 -5.52 9.93
C THR A 112 -13.63 -5.27 10.29
N PHE A 113 -13.10 -4.11 9.89
CA PHE A 113 -11.78 -3.68 10.28
C PHE A 113 -11.79 -2.19 10.51
N ASP A 114 -10.92 -1.73 11.42
CA ASP A 114 -10.91 -0.34 11.85
C ASP A 114 -9.60 0.32 11.42
N ILE A 115 -9.71 1.56 10.97
CA ILE A 115 -8.60 2.51 10.96
C ILE A 115 -8.91 3.64 11.92
N THR A 116 -7.88 4.18 12.58
CA THR A 116 -8.06 5.33 13.47
C THR A 116 -7.14 6.45 13.02
N VAL A 117 -7.75 7.54 12.61
CA VAL A 117 -7.10 8.67 11.95
C VAL A 117 -7.00 9.85 12.89
N LYS A 118 -5.79 10.38 13.07
CA LYS A 118 -5.57 11.65 13.76
C LYS A 118 -5.77 12.79 12.77
N CYS A 119 -6.58 13.77 13.11
CA CYS A 119 -6.73 14.98 12.32
C CYS A 119 -5.49 15.87 12.48
N ASP A 120 -4.81 16.14 11.37
CA ASP A 120 -3.81 17.19 11.25
C ASP A 120 -4.47 18.35 10.50
N ALA A 121 -4.73 19.46 11.19
CA ALA A 121 -5.45 20.60 10.62
C ALA A 121 -4.71 21.24 9.40
N THR A 122 -3.41 20.98 9.25
CA THR A 122 -2.59 21.47 8.14
C THR A 122 -2.42 20.44 7.03
N GLY A 123 -2.82 19.19 7.27
CA GLY A 123 -2.73 18.09 6.32
C GLY A 123 -3.82 18.17 5.22
N LEU A 124 -3.55 17.53 4.09
CA LEU A 124 -4.47 17.47 2.97
C LEU A 124 -5.59 16.44 3.19
N VAL A 125 -5.24 15.22 3.64
CA VAL A 125 -6.15 14.07 3.64
C VAL A 125 -6.86 13.90 4.98
N SER A 126 -6.18 14.02 6.12
CA SER A 126 -6.76 13.72 7.42
C SER A 126 -7.95 14.62 7.80
N PRO A 127 -7.96 15.95 7.50
CA PRO A 127 -9.15 16.79 7.69
C PRO A 127 -10.30 16.34 6.78
N TRP A 128 -10.00 16.05 5.50
CA TRP A 128 -11.00 15.56 4.55
C TRP A 128 -11.66 14.26 5.03
N VAL A 129 -10.86 13.31 5.56
CA VAL A 129 -11.36 12.04 6.11
C VAL A 129 -12.33 12.29 7.26
N HIS A 130 -11.98 13.16 8.21
CA HIS A 130 -12.84 13.48 9.35
C HIS A 130 -14.16 14.15 8.94
N GLU A 131 -14.14 14.94 7.88
CA GLU A 131 -15.31 15.66 7.38
C GLU A 131 -16.22 14.79 6.51
N ASN A 132 -15.64 13.98 5.62
CA ASN A 132 -16.37 13.36 4.51
C ASN A 132 -16.62 11.86 4.71
N VAL A 133 -15.78 11.12 5.44
CA VAL A 133 -15.99 9.69 5.65
C VAL A 133 -17.05 9.46 6.73
N LYS A 134 -18.18 8.89 6.32
CA LYS A 134 -19.37 8.64 7.15
C LYS A 134 -19.92 7.25 6.83
N PRO A 135 -20.78 6.68 7.67
CA PRO A 135 -21.49 5.45 7.34
C PRO A 135 -22.13 5.54 5.94
N GLY A 136 -21.84 4.57 5.08
CA GLY A 136 -22.22 4.52 3.68
C GLY A 136 -21.16 5.01 2.70
N THR A 137 -20.08 5.69 3.15
CA THR A 137 -18.97 6.07 2.28
C THR A 137 -18.20 4.83 1.84
N VAL A 138 -17.99 4.69 0.53
CA VAL A 138 -17.22 3.57 -0.07
C VAL A 138 -15.90 4.10 -0.59
N LEU A 139 -14.79 3.45 -0.20
CA LEU A 139 -13.44 3.81 -0.59
C LEU A 139 -12.72 2.60 -1.21
N GLU A 140 -11.83 2.89 -2.14
CA GLU A 140 -10.92 1.90 -2.71
C GLU A 140 -9.71 1.71 -1.81
N MET A 141 -9.40 0.47 -1.51
CA MET A 141 -8.31 0.09 -0.62
C MET A 141 -7.40 -0.95 -1.25
N LEU A 142 -6.13 -0.91 -0.90
CA LEU A 142 -5.14 -1.94 -1.18
C LEU A 142 -4.60 -2.47 0.15
N GLY A 143 -4.70 -3.76 0.38
CA GLY A 143 -4.17 -4.36 1.60
C GLY A 143 -4.57 -5.82 1.80
N PRO A 144 -4.15 -6.42 2.91
CA PRO A 144 -3.29 -5.84 3.96
C PRO A 144 -1.84 -5.71 3.50
N VAL A 145 -1.14 -4.70 3.97
CA VAL A 145 0.27 -4.46 3.67
C VAL A 145 1.06 -4.16 4.95
N GLY A 146 2.39 -4.29 4.90
CA GLY A 146 3.28 -3.96 6.00
C GLY A 146 3.96 -5.16 6.63
N ALA A 147 5.25 -4.99 6.97
CA ALA A 147 6.06 -5.97 7.69
C ALA A 147 6.08 -5.74 9.21
N PHE A 148 5.52 -4.63 9.67
CA PHE A 148 5.38 -4.30 11.09
C PHE A 148 4.15 -5.01 11.67
N HIS A 149 4.33 -6.27 12.06
CA HIS A 149 3.23 -7.07 12.61
C HIS A 149 3.74 -8.14 13.57
N LEU A 150 2.87 -8.61 14.47
CA LEU A 150 3.18 -9.75 15.33
C LEU A 150 3.32 -11.03 14.49
N PRO A 151 4.22 -11.95 14.89
CA PRO A 151 4.32 -13.26 14.28
C PRO A 151 3.07 -14.11 14.56
N ASP A 152 2.72 -15.02 13.64
CA ASP A 152 1.47 -15.77 13.64
C ASP A 152 1.32 -16.73 14.86
N ALA A 153 2.40 -17.17 15.46
CA ALA A 153 2.39 -18.34 16.36
C ALA A 153 2.95 -18.10 17.76
N ASP A 154 3.51 -16.94 18.07
CA ASP A 154 4.17 -16.73 19.35
C ASP A 154 3.23 -16.20 20.43
N ARG A 155 2.52 -17.11 21.12
CA ARG A 155 1.62 -16.80 22.24
C ARG A 155 2.33 -16.75 23.61
N ARG A 156 3.64 -16.93 23.63
CA ARG A 156 4.46 -16.91 24.86
C ARG A 156 5.47 -15.79 24.85
N ALA A 157 5.52 -14.99 23.78
CA ALA A 157 6.48 -13.93 23.66
C ALA A 157 6.24 -12.85 24.72
N ARG A 158 7.33 -12.23 25.10
CA ARG A 158 7.34 -11.06 25.95
C ARG A 158 7.47 -9.84 25.04
N TYR A 159 6.53 -8.94 25.15
CA TYR A 159 6.45 -7.77 24.27
C TYR A 159 6.68 -6.48 25.05
N LEU A 160 7.41 -5.56 24.43
CA LEU A 160 7.47 -4.15 24.81
C LEU A 160 6.90 -3.34 23.64
N LEU A 161 5.75 -2.74 23.86
CA LEU A 161 5.02 -1.97 22.87
C LEU A 161 5.17 -0.47 23.17
N LEU A 162 5.89 0.24 22.31
CA LEU A 162 6.20 1.67 22.45
C LEU A 162 5.37 2.47 21.45
N ALA A 163 4.53 3.37 21.93
CA ALA A 163 3.66 4.18 21.08
C ALA A 163 3.85 5.68 21.36
N ALA A 164 3.80 6.50 20.31
CA ALA A 164 3.71 7.95 20.45
C ALA A 164 2.64 8.54 19.52
N GLY A 165 1.68 9.26 20.11
CA GLY A 165 0.58 9.88 19.36
C GLY A 165 -0.24 8.88 18.56
N ALA A 166 -0.37 9.10 17.24
CA ALA A 166 -1.09 8.19 16.34
C ALA A 166 -0.43 6.80 16.18
N GLY A 167 0.85 6.65 16.57
CA GLY A 167 1.53 5.35 16.60
C GLY A 167 0.90 4.32 17.53
N ILE A 168 -0.11 4.70 18.29
CA ILE A 168 -0.91 3.75 19.08
C ILE A 168 -1.76 2.82 18.20
N THR A 169 -2.07 3.19 16.96
CA THR A 169 -3.03 2.44 16.12
C THR A 169 -2.59 1.01 15.80
N PRO A 170 -1.37 0.72 15.29
CA PRO A 170 -0.91 -0.65 15.11
C PRO A 170 -0.72 -1.39 16.45
N ILE A 171 -0.32 -0.67 17.48
CA ILE A 171 -0.16 -1.22 18.83
C ILE A 171 -1.51 -1.70 19.40
N MET A 172 -2.60 -0.96 19.15
CA MET A 172 -3.95 -1.41 19.55
C MET A 172 -4.36 -2.68 18.82
N SER A 173 -4.07 -2.81 17.53
CA SER A 173 -4.32 -4.06 16.79
C SER A 173 -3.60 -5.25 17.42
N MET A 174 -2.32 -5.08 17.77
CA MET A 174 -1.51 -6.09 18.44
C MET A 174 -2.09 -6.44 19.80
N LEU A 175 -2.38 -5.45 20.63
CA LEU A 175 -2.89 -5.62 21.98
C LEU A 175 -4.28 -6.28 21.99
N ARG A 176 -5.21 -5.81 21.16
CA ARG A 176 -6.55 -6.40 20.98
C ARG A 176 -6.46 -7.88 20.57
N THR A 177 -5.49 -8.20 19.72
CA THR A 177 -5.27 -9.59 19.28
C THR A 177 -4.74 -10.47 20.40
N ILE A 178 -3.73 -10.00 21.14
CA ILE A 178 -3.18 -10.74 22.29
C ILE A 178 -4.26 -10.93 23.35
N HIS A 179 -5.03 -9.89 23.65
CA HIS A 179 -6.12 -9.94 24.62
C HIS A 179 -7.23 -10.93 24.22
N SER A 180 -7.60 -10.97 22.93
CA SER A 180 -8.67 -11.86 22.43
C SER A 180 -8.25 -13.32 22.29
N LEU A 181 -6.96 -13.63 22.35
CA LEU A 181 -6.45 -14.98 22.20
C LEU A 181 -5.91 -15.54 23.54
N PRO A 182 -6.13 -16.83 23.82
CA PRO A 182 -5.50 -17.47 24.96
C PRO A 182 -3.98 -17.58 24.76
N GLY A 183 -3.22 -17.42 25.82
CA GLY A 183 -1.76 -17.52 25.78
C GLY A 183 -1.10 -17.05 27.07
N GLN A 184 0.22 -17.11 27.09
CA GLN A 184 1.06 -16.70 28.23
C GLN A 184 1.95 -15.50 27.85
N ALA A 185 1.49 -14.65 26.92
CA ALA A 185 2.20 -13.44 26.59
C ALA A 185 2.38 -12.54 27.81
N ASP A 186 3.48 -11.80 27.86
CA ASP A 186 3.73 -10.75 28.86
C ASP A 186 3.95 -9.43 28.10
N VAL A 187 3.05 -8.49 28.24
CA VAL A 187 2.97 -7.28 27.43
C VAL A 187 3.11 -6.04 28.30
N VAL A 188 4.08 -5.23 27.98
CA VAL A 188 4.25 -3.88 28.54
C VAL A 188 3.98 -2.87 27.42
N VAL A 189 3.06 -1.95 27.67
CA VAL A 189 2.76 -0.82 26.78
C VAL A 189 3.25 0.46 27.43
N LEU A 190 4.07 1.25 26.72
CA LEU A 190 4.42 2.61 27.12
C LEU A 190 3.95 3.59 26.05
N TYR A 191 2.93 4.39 26.39
CA TYR A 191 2.27 5.31 25.48
C TYR A 191 2.58 6.76 25.79
N HIS A 192 3.24 7.45 24.84
CA HIS A 192 3.56 8.85 24.90
C HIS A 192 2.49 9.70 24.21
N GLY A 193 1.93 10.67 24.94
CA GLY A 193 0.97 11.65 24.46
C GLY A 193 1.39 13.07 24.74
N ALA A 194 0.84 14.04 24.01
CA ALA A 194 1.12 15.45 24.20
C ALA A 194 0.34 16.04 25.39
N GLU A 195 -0.87 15.54 25.65
CA GLU A 195 -1.82 16.08 26.63
C GLU A 195 -2.47 14.95 27.45
N ALA A 196 -2.75 15.20 28.71
CA ALA A 196 -3.30 14.19 29.63
C ALA A 196 -4.67 13.63 29.15
N GLY A 197 -5.52 14.45 28.50
CA GLY A 197 -6.79 14.04 27.92
C GLY A 197 -6.69 13.55 26.48
N GLY A 198 -5.48 13.48 25.89
CA GLY A 198 -5.28 13.19 24.47
C GLY A 198 -4.84 11.75 24.14
N PHE A 199 -4.91 10.84 25.09
CA PHE A 199 -4.54 9.44 24.87
C PHE A 199 -5.71 8.65 24.26
N ALA A 200 -5.70 8.50 22.94
CA ALA A 200 -6.68 7.68 22.25
C ALA A 200 -6.73 6.25 22.82
N PHE A 201 -7.92 5.64 22.82
CA PHE A 201 -8.18 4.32 23.40
C PHE A 201 -7.91 4.20 24.91
N HIS A 202 -7.75 5.30 25.65
CA HIS A 202 -7.42 5.26 27.07
C HIS A 202 -8.37 4.37 27.88
N GLN A 203 -9.67 4.49 27.65
CA GLN A 203 -10.66 3.68 28.38
C GLN A 203 -10.53 2.19 28.08
N GLU A 204 -10.28 1.82 26.82
CA GLU A 204 -10.08 0.43 26.43
C GLU A 204 -8.75 -0.12 26.95
N LEU A 205 -7.68 0.66 26.89
CA LEU A 205 -6.38 0.30 27.48
C LEU A 205 -6.48 0.06 28.99
N ALA A 206 -7.18 0.93 29.71
CA ALA A 206 -7.43 0.79 31.14
C ALA A 206 -8.27 -0.45 31.43
N TYR A 207 -9.31 -0.71 30.63
CA TYR A 207 -10.12 -1.92 30.76
C TYR A 207 -9.28 -3.19 30.55
N ILE A 208 -8.53 -3.29 29.44
CA ILE A 208 -7.68 -4.44 29.15
C ILE A 208 -6.68 -4.67 30.29
N ALA A 209 -5.98 -3.63 30.76
CA ALA A 209 -5.02 -3.73 31.84
C ALA A 209 -5.67 -4.17 33.17
N SER A 210 -6.95 -3.88 33.39
CA SER A 210 -7.68 -4.26 34.60
C SER A 210 -8.14 -5.73 34.61
N VAL A 211 -8.43 -6.30 33.42
CA VAL A 211 -9.00 -7.67 33.32
C VAL A 211 -8.00 -8.71 32.80
N ASP A 212 -6.92 -8.29 32.16
CA ASP A 212 -5.88 -9.15 31.58
C ASP A 212 -4.54 -8.97 32.30
N SER A 213 -4.23 -9.87 33.21
CA SER A 213 -3.00 -9.80 34.02
C SER A 213 -1.70 -9.90 33.21
N ARG A 214 -1.78 -10.26 31.92
CA ARG A 214 -0.65 -10.29 30.99
C ARG A 214 -0.23 -8.90 30.52
N VAL A 215 -1.09 -7.88 30.70
CA VAL A 215 -0.93 -6.55 30.09
C VAL A 215 -0.70 -5.51 31.18
N LYS A 216 0.37 -4.72 30.99
CA LYS A 216 0.65 -3.53 31.80
C LYS A 216 0.70 -2.31 30.86
N VAL A 217 0.06 -1.22 31.25
CA VAL A 217 0.00 0.02 30.46
C VAL A 217 0.53 1.18 31.27
N PHE A 218 1.48 1.90 30.67
CA PHE A 218 2.10 3.09 31.24
C PHE A 218 1.92 4.27 30.28
N TYR A 219 1.83 5.47 30.82
CA TYR A 219 1.64 6.71 30.07
C TYR A 219 2.72 7.73 30.37
N SER A 220 3.12 8.51 29.36
CA SER A 220 4.04 9.65 29.52
C SER A 220 3.52 10.88 28.76
N LEU A 221 3.57 12.07 29.40
CA LEU A 221 3.07 13.33 28.84
C LEU A 221 4.04 14.06 27.92
N GLY A 222 5.11 13.47 27.48
CA GLY A 222 6.11 14.18 26.68
C GLY A 222 6.74 15.34 27.45
N ASP A 223 6.91 16.51 26.79
CA ASP A 223 7.58 17.70 27.39
C ASP A 223 6.60 18.62 28.16
N ARG A 224 5.40 18.18 28.44
CA ARG A 224 4.36 19.02 29.05
C ARG A 224 4.50 19.08 30.56
N SER A 225 4.06 20.17 31.14
CA SER A 225 3.95 20.30 32.59
C SER A 225 2.96 19.25 33.12
N LYS A 226 3.32 18.63 34.24
CA LYS A 226 2.48 17.64 34.90
C LYS A 226 1.19 18.30 35.43
N PRO A 227 0.00 17.95 34.88
CA PRO A 227 -1.25 18.46 35.43
C PRO A 227 -1.53 17.86 36.79
N GLU A 228 -2.35 18.55 37.59
CA GLU A 228 -2.81 18.04 38.88
C GLU A 228 -3.51 16.68 38.72
N GLY A 229 -3.15 15.70 39.57
CA GLY A 229 -3.70 14.35 39.52
C GLY A 229 -3.07 13.42 38.48
N TRP A 230 -2.04 13.87 37.74
CA TRP A 230 -1.34 12.97 36.82
C TRP A 230 -0.39 12.04 37.56
N GLU A 231 -0.58 10.72 37.39
CA GLU A 231 0.22 9.67 38.04
C GLU A 231 1.28 9.05 37.09
N GLY A 232 1.18 9.27 35.79
CA GLY A 232 2.11 8.74 34.79
C GLY A 232 3.45 9.48 34.72
N PHE A 233 4.31 9.03 33.82
CA PHE A 233 5.57 9.68 33.51
C PHE A 233 5.38 11.05 32.85
N THR A 234 6.43 11.84 32.87
CA THR A 234 6.53 13.11 32.13
C THR A 234 7.85 13.17 31.39
N GLY A 235 7.86 13.87 30.26
CA GLY A 235 9.03 14.00 29.41
C GLY A 235 9.09 12.99 28.28
N ARG A 236 10.13 13.10 27.48
CA ARG A 236 10.42 12.18 26.38
C ARG A 236 10.89 10.84 26.93
N LEU A 237 10.89 9.81 26.09
CA LEU A 237 11.40 8.50 26.43
C LEU A 237 12.84 8.58 26.96
N THR A 238 13.09 7.92 28.09
CA THR A 238 14.40 7.88 28.76
C THR A 238 14.76 6.44 29.15
N ALA A 239 16.06 6.20 29.39
CA ALA A 239 16.52 4.91 29.88
C ALA A 239 15.91 4.58 31.25
N ALA A 240 15.72 5.56 32.14
CA ALA A 240 15.09 5.36 33.44
C ALA A 240 13.62 4.92 33.33
N MET A 241 12.85 5.45 32.35
CA MET A 241 11.50 4.95 32.08
C MET A 241 11.51 3.52 31.60
N LEU A 242 12.43 3.16 30.69
CA LEU A 242 12.56 1.77 30.22
C LEU A 242 12.93 0.82 31.35
N ASP A 243 13.87 1.19 32.21
CA ASP A 243 14.30 0.39 33.35
C ASP A 243 13.16 0.19 34.36
N GLU A 244 12.29 1.20 34.55
CA GLU A 244 11.14 1.10 35.44
C GLU A 244 10.01 0.24 34.88
N VAL A 245 9.65 0.41 33.57
CA VAL A 245 8.50 -0.30 32.98
C VAL A 245 8.85 -1.69 32.46
N ALA A 246 10.07 -1.87 31.97
CA ALA A 246 10.57 -3.10 31.35
C ALA A 246 12.06 -3.31 31.65
N PRO A 247 12.45 -3.62 32.91
CA PRO A 247 13.85 -3.84 33.29
C PRO A 247 14.49 -5.02 32.55
N ASP A 248 13.68 -5.84 31.92
CA ASP A 248 14.03 -7.00 31.11
C ASP A 248 13.83 -6.75 29.60
N ALA A 249 13.89 -5.49 29.15
CA ALA A 249 13.68 -5.11 27.76
C ALA A 249 14.55 -5.90 26.76
N ASN A 250 15.78 -6.25 27.15
CA ASN A 250 16.70 -7.07 26.35
C ASN A 250 16.23 -8.51 26.09
N GLY A 251 15.20 -8.97 26.79
CA GLY A 251 14.55 -10.29 26.58
C GLY A 251 13.16 -10.18 25.95
N ARG A 252 12.78 -9.02 25.40
CA ARG A 252 11.47 -8.76 24.81
C ARG A 252 11.56 -8.51 23.31
N GLN A 253 10.49 -8.85 22.59
CA GLN A 253 10.25 -8.34 21.25
C GLN A 253 9.68 -6.92 21.38
N VAL A 254 10.36 -5.96 20.78
CA VAL A 254 10.00 -4.54 20.87
C VAL A 254 9.32 -4.10 19.59
N TYR A 255 8.13 -3.54 19.73
CA TYR A 255 7.41 -2.90 18.64
C TYR A 255 7.22 -1.42 18.95
N ALA A 256 7.82 -0.55 18.16
CA ALA A 256 7.75 0.88 18.35
C ALA A 256 7.13 1.59 17.15
N CYS A 257 6.13 2.45 17.40
CA CYS A 257 5.49 3.24 16.36
C CYS A 257 5.24 4.68 16.83
N GLY A 258 5.55 5.63 15.96
CA GLY A 258 5.41 7.06 16.25
C GLY A 258 6.20 7.95 15.30
N PRO A 259 6.35 9.24 15.65
CA PRO A 259 7.16 10.19 14.88
C PRO A 259 8.64 9.80 14.84
N GLU A 260 9.33 10.20 13.78
CA GLU A 260 10.74 9.87 13.53
C GLU A 260 11.65 10.17 14.74
N GLY A 261 11.54 11.37 15.31
CA GLY A 261 12.38 11.75 16.47
C GLY A 261 12.14 10.90 17.72
N TYR A 262 10.92 10.37 17.91
CA TYR A 262 10.61 9.41 18.97
C TYR A 262 11.28 8.06 18.72
N LEU A 263 11.19 7.56 17.50
CA LEU A 263 11.75 6.26 17.13
C LEU A 263 13.29 6.28 17.14
N ASN A 264 13.92 7.36 16.69
CA ASN A 264 15.38 7.52 16.79
C ASN A 264 15.85 7.44 18.25
N THR A 265 15.15 8.15 19.16
CA THR A 265 15.44 8.07 20.59
C THR A 265 15.20 6.65 21.14
N ALA A 266 14.12 6.00 20.72
CA ALA A 266 13.82 4.62 21.15
C ALA A 266 14.92 3.65 20.70
N THR A 267 15.38 3.72 19.44
CA THR A 267 16.47 2.89 18.91
C THR A 267 17.73 3.05 19.77
N GLU A 268 18.21 4.30 19.96
CA GLU A 268 19.42 4.55 20.74
C GLU A 268 19.33 4.02 22.18
N LEU A 269 18.15 4.11 22.80
CA LEU A 269 17.97 3.65 24.18
C LEU A 269 17.88 2.13 24.25
N LEU A 270 17.18 1.48 23.31
CA LEU A 270 17.05 0.03 23.25
C LEU A 270 18.40 -0.66 23.00
N GLU A 271 19.23 -0.11 22.10
CA GLU A 271 20.60 -0.56 21.88
C GLU A 271 21.44 -0.45 23.17
N LYS A 272 21.34 0.68 23.89
CA LYS A 272 22.06 0.90 25.15
C LYS A 272 21.69 -0.07 26.26
N VAL A 273 20.43 -0.51 26.32
CA VAL A 273 19.96 -1.53 27.30
C VAL A 273 20.16 -2.96 26.79
N GLY A 274 20.78 -3.12 25.62
CA GLY A 274 21.20 -4.42 25.07
C GLY A 274 20.08 -5.23 24.42
N VAL A 275 19.07 -4.58 23.86
CA VAL A 275 18.06 -5.24 23.00
C VAL A 275 18.73 -5.58 21.67
N ASP A 276 18.57 -6.82 21.23
CA ASP A 276 19.06 -7.29 19.93
C ASP A 276 18.31 -6.62 18.79
N ASP A 277 19.02 -6.17 17.75
CA ASP A 277 18.45 -5.46 16.60
C ASP A 277 17.35 -6.29 15.88
N THR A 278 17.48 -7.61 15.89
CA THR A 278 16.48 -8.53 15.31
C THR A 278 15.18 -8.59 16.11
N SER A 279 15.22 -8.12 17.36
CA SER A 279 14.07 -8.01 18.27
C SER A 279 13.42 -6.62 18.25
N ILE A 280 13.98 -5.66 17.48
CA ILE A 280 13.46 -4.29 17.39
C ILE A 280 12.71 -4.12 16.07
N HIS A 281 11.42 -3.89 16.16
CA HIS A 281 10.53 -3.63 15.03
C HIS A 281 10.01 -2.20 15.11
N MET A 282 10.13 -1.44 14.01
CA MET A 282 9.72 -0.04 14.00
C MET A 282 8.87 0.29 12.79
N GLU A 283 7.85 1.11 13.00
CA GLU A 283 7.04 1.69 11.93
C GLU A 283 6.98 3.20 12.08
N PHE A 284 7.41 3.89 11.02
CA PHE A 284 7.43 5.33 10.96
C PHE A 284 6.10 5.86 10.45
N PHE A 285 5.48 6.74 11.22
CA PHE A 285 4.43 7.59 10.67
C PHE A 285 5.04 8.88 10.16
N SER A 286 5.28 8.95 8.86
CA SER A 286 5.37 10.24 8.20
C SER A 286 3.97 10.83 8.24
N GLY A 287 3.74 11.87 9.04
CA GLY A 287 2.49 12.61 9.01
C GLY A 287 2.12 13.03 7.57
N ASP A 288 0.97 13.60 7.40
CA ASP A 288 0.52 14.17 6.12
C ASP A 288 1.49 15.33 5.76
N ARG A 289 2.69 14.97 5.23
CA ARG A 289 3.78 15.95 4.97
C ARG A 289 3.44 16.88 3.82
N GLN A 290 2.49 16.47 2.99
CA GLN A 290 2.01 17.30 1.91
C GLN A 290 0.92 18.22 2.44
N THR A 291 1.24 19.47 2.62
CA THR A 291 0.25 20.50 2.95
C THR A 291 -0.65 20.75 1.75
N LEU A 292 -1.86 21.25 1.99
CA LEU A 292 -2.77 21.65 0.91
C LEU A 292 -2.09 22.63 -0.07
N LEU A 293 -1.24 23.53 0.43
CA LEU A 293 -0.50 24.50 -0.40
C LEU A 293 0.55 23.83 -1.27
N GLU A 294 1.32 22.87 -0.74
CA GLU A 294 2.31 22.11 -1.52
C GLU A 294 1.62 21.28 -2.61
N TYR A 295 0.50 20.64 -2.27
CA TYR A 295 -0.28 19.89 -3.25
C TYR A 295 -0.85 20.78 -4.35
N GLN A 296 -1.39 21.95 -4.01
CA GLN A 296 -1.88 22.92 -4.99
C GLN A 296 -0.76 23.45 -5.90
N ALA A 297 0.43 23.66 -5.34
CA ALA A 297 1.61 24.07 -6.12
C ALA A 297 2.08 22.95 -7.08
N GLU A 298 2.10 21.69 -6.62
CA GLU A 298 2.41 20.54 -7.48
C GLU A 298 1.38 20.35 -8.59
N LEU A 299 0.10 20.55 -8.29
CA LEU A 299 -0.98 20.46 -9.29
C LEU A 299 -0.85 21.57 -10.36
N ALA A 300 -0.58 22.81 -9.92
CA ALA A 300 -0.37 23.92 -10.85
C ALA A 300 0.83 23.66 -11.77
N LEU A 301 1.95 23.19 -11.23
CA LEU A 301 3.13 22.83 -12.02
C LEU A 301 2.84 21.69 -13.01
N ALA A 302 2.04 20.71 -12.61
CA ALA A 302 1.65 19.60 -13.50
C ALA A 302 0.77 20.08 -14.66
N VAL A 303 -0.09 21.07 -14.43
CA VAL A 303 -0.92 21.70 -15.48
C VAL A 303 -0.01 22.47 -16.46
N ASP A 304 0.90 23.29 -15.95
CA ASP A 304 1.84 24.08 -16.79
C ASP A 304 2.68 23.14 -17.68
N ILE A 305 3.20 22.04 -17.12
CA ILE A 305 3.96 21.02 -17.88
C ILE A 305 3.07 20.35 -18.94
N ALA A 306 1.82 20.05 -18.62
CA ALA A 306 0.90 19.42 -19.56
C ALA A 306 0.55 20.36 -20.73
N GLU A 307 0.41 21.67 -20.46
CA GLU A 307 0.21 22.68 -21.50
C GLU A 307 1.45 22.81 -22.41
N GLU A 308 2.66 22.83 -21.82
CA GLU A 308 3.91 22.89 -22.58
C GLU A 308 4.09 21.68 -23.51
N ILE A 309 3.79 20.45 -22.99
CA ILE A 309 3.81 19.22 -23.79
C ILE A 309 2.76 19.27 -24.92
N ALA A 310 1.56 19.80 -24.63
CA ALA A 310 0.51 19.91 -25.61
C ALA A 310 0.89 20.87 -26.74
N GLU A 311 1.58 21.98 -26.45
CA GLU A 311 2.13 22.92 -27.45
C GLU A 311 3.22 22.24 -28.27
N GLU A 312 4.18 21.53 -27.68
CA GLU A 312 5.21 20.79 -28.43
C GLU A 312 4.63 19.72 -29.37
N ILE A 313 3.56 19.02 -28.94
CA ILE A 313 2.86 18.04 -29.77
C ILE A 313 2.14 18.77 -30.95
N ALA A 314 1.52 19.90 -30.69
CA ALA A 314 0.85 20.68 -31.72
C ALA A 314 1.83 21.19 -32.79
N ASP A 315 2.96 21.76 -32.36
CA ASP A 315 4.03 22.23 -33.25
C ASP A 315 4.62 21.08 -34.09
N SER A 316 4.88 19.94 -33.45
CA SER A 316 5.39 18.76 -34.16
C SER A 316 4.39 18.16 -35.13
N ALA A 317 3.09 18.30 -34.87
CA ALA A 317 2.04 17.91 -35.82
C ALA A 317 1.93 18.84 -37.00
N GLU A 318 2.09 20.16 -36.82
CA GLU A 318 2.13 21.12 -37.92
C GLU A 318 3.32 20.86 -38.84
N ASP A 319 4.53 20.67 -38.29
CA ASP A 319 5.73 20.31 -39.04
C ASP A 319 5.57 19.00 -39.84
N TYR A 320 4.87 18.01 -39.26
CA TYR A 320 4.56 16.74 -39.94
C TYR A 320 3.62 16.93 -41.10
N TYR A 321 2.60 17.77 -40.98
CA TYR A 321 1.66 18.06 -42.07
C TYR A 321 2.29 18.95 -43.17
N GLU A 322 3.17 19.88 -42.82
CA GLU A 322 3.90 20.69 -43.79
C GLU A 322 4.96 19.90 -44.57
N SER A 323 5.57 18.87 -43.94
CA SER A 323 6.60 18.03 -44.57
C SER A 323 6.05 16.94 -45.48
N GLN A 324 4.76 16.70 -45.51
CA GLN A 324 4.13 15.76 -46.44
C GLN A 324 4.06 16.38 -47.85
N PRO A 325 4.67 15.77 -48.87
CA PRO A 325 4.47 16.27 -50.25
C PRO A 325 2.98 16.17 -50.55
N THR A 326 2.41 17.28 -51.00
CA THR A 326 1.01 17.43 -51.43
C THR A 326 0.68 16.47 -52.59
N ALA A 327 0.58 15.17 -52.31
CA ALA A 327 0.23 14.15 -53.29
C ALA A 327 -1.28 13.88 -53.34
N PHE A 328 -2.06 14.65 -52.62
CA PHE A 328 -3.52 14.65 -52.77
C PHE A 328 -3.91 15.99 -53.37
N GLY A 329 -4.02 16.03 -54.71
CA GLY A 329 -4.73 17.10 -55.41
C GLY A 329 -6.12 17.22 -54.79
N LEU A 330 -6.41 18.39 -54.24
CA LEU A 330 -7.76 18.72 -53.77
C LEU A 330 -8.72 18.48 -54.94
N TYR A 331 -9.52 17.44 -54.85
CA TYR A 331 -10.60 17.18 -55.78
C TYR A 331 -11.70 18.17 -55.42
N GLU A 332 -11.73 19.31 -56.11
CA GLU A 332 -12.89 20.19 -56.03
C GLU A 332 -14.04 19.50 -56.74
N PRO A 333 -15.15 19.21 -56.06
CA PRO A 333 -16.33 18.66 -56.71
C PRO A 333 -16.86 19.68 -57.68
N GLY A 334 -16.79 19.36 -58.96
CA GLY A 334 -17.36 20.19 -60.01
C GLY A 334 -18.89 20.11 -60.00
N TYR A 335 -19.53 21.26 -59.89
CA TYR A 335 -20.98 21.40 -60.06
C TYR A 335 -21.29 21.80 -61.48
N ASP A 336 -22.46 21.37 -62.05
CA ASP A 336 -22.96 21.87 -63.32
C ASP A 336 -23.61 23.25 -63.15
N ALA A 337 -24.00 23.84 -64.25
CA ALA A 337 -24.61 25.18 -64.27
C ALA A 337 -25.95 25.26 -63.51
N GLU A 338 -26.50 24.13 -63.09
CA GLU A 338 -27.76 24.02 -62.34
C GLU A 338 -27.50 23.64 -60.87
N GLY A 339 -26.23 23.55 -60.39
CA GLY A 339 -25.86 23.26 -59.03
C GLY A 339 -25.90 21.77 -58.59
N THR A 340 -25.90 20.86 -59.57
CA THR A 340 -25.95 19.41 -59.35
C THR A 340 -24.54 18.81 -59.41
N LEU A 341 -24.19 17.92 -58.45
CA LEU A 341 -22.91 17.25 -58.35
C LEU A 341 -22.68 16.36 -59.59
N LYS A 342 -21.62 16.62 -60.35
CA LYS A 342 -21.22 15.73 -61.47
C LYS A 342 -20.62 14.44 -60.90
N ALA A 343 -21.32 13.35 -61.03
CA ALA A 343 -20.80 12.00 -60.80
C ALA A 343 -19.82 11.64 -61.96
N THR A 344 -18.52 11.72 -61.70
CA THR A 344 -17.51 11.14 -62.57
C THR A 344 -17.42 9.65 -62.24
N GLY A 345 -17.95 8.81 -63.11
CA GLY A 345 -17.97 7.38 -62.94
C GLY A 345 -16.60 6.74 -62.97
N LEU A 346 -16.31 6.02 -61.90
CA LEU A 346 -15.54 4.80 -61.97
C LEU A 346 -16.55 3.64 -61.92
N PRO A 347 -16.39 2.61 -62.77
CA PRO A 347 -17.33 1.47 -62.77
C PRO A 347 -17.23 0.75 -61.43
N LEU A 348 -18.29 0.76 -60.63
CA LEU A 348 -18.50 -0.20 -59.56
C LEU A 348 -18.76 -1.55 -60.25
N GLU A 349 -17.81 -2.49 -60.18
CA GLU A 349 -18.11 -3.89 -60.42
C GLU A 349 -19.13 -4.28 -59.35
N THR A 350 -20.31 -4.62 -59.81
CA THR A 350 -21.41 -5.17 -58.99
C THR A 350 -20.98 -6.51 -58.47
N ALA A 351 -20.74 -6.60 -57.14
CA ALA A 351 -20.64 -7.90 -56.46
C ALA A 351 -21.97 -8.64 -56.62
N ASP A 352 -21.89 -9.87 -57.11
CA ASP A 352 -22.99 -10.80 -57.20
C ASP A 352 -23.49 -11.18 -55.81
N PRO A 353 -24.74 -10.91 -55.45
CA PRO A 353 -25.26 -11.22 -54.11
C PRO A 353 -25.46 -12.73 -53.85
N ASP A 354 -25.23 -13.61 -54.81
CA ASP A 354 -25.45 -15.05 -54.71
C ASP A 354 -24.14 -15.89 -54.69
N ALA A 355 -22.97 -15.28 -54.46
CA ALA A 355 -21.74 -16.04 -54.37
C ALA A 355 -21.62 -16.74 -52.97
N PRO A 356 -21.42 -18.06 -52.92
CA PRO A 356 -21.30 -18.77 -51.65
C PRO A 356 -19.97 -18.44 -50.94
N CYS A 357 -20.05 -18.28 -49.61
CA CYS A 357 -18.87 -18.16 -48.74
C CYS A 357 -17.94 -19.38 -48.88
N PRO A 358 -16.62 -19.21 -48.97
CA PRO A 358 -15.72 -20.35 -48.96
C PRO A 358 -15.71 -21.00 -47.57
N GLU A 359 -16.01 -22.31 -47.55
CA GLU A 359 -15.87 -23.17 -46.35
C GLU A 359 -14.43 -23.21 -45.90
N ALA A 360 -14.24 -23.09 -44.59
CA ALA A 360 -12.96 -23.25 -43.94
C ALA A 360 -12.47 -24.68 -44.11
N ALA A 361 -11.41 -24.90 -44.86
CA ALA A 361 -10.75 -26.18 -44.98
C ALA A 361 -10.06 -26.56 -43.68
N ASP A 362 -10.57 -27.60 -43.04
CA ASP A 362 -9.94 -28.33 -41.95
C ASP A 362 -8.77 -29.15 -42.55
N GLY A 363 -7.56 -28.64 -42.29
CA GLY A 363 -6.33 -29.26 -42.76
C GLY A 363 -5.31 -29.28 -41.64
N THR A 364 -5.37 -30.30 -40.78
CA THR A 364 -4.24 -30.63 -39.89
C THR A 364 -3.11 -31.20 -40.72
N PRO A 365 -1.88 -30.59 -40.64
CA PRO A 365 -0.70 -31.26 -41.17
C PRO A 365 -0.14 -32.22 -40.11
N ASP A 366 -0.03 -33.47 -40.49
CA ASP A 366 0.75 -34.51 -39.85
C ASP A 366 2.22 -34.10 -39.79
N VAL A 367 2.81 -34.00 -38.60
CA VAL A 367 4.22 -33.68 -38.39
C VAL A 367 4.97 -34.94 -37.94
N GLY A 368 5.61 -35.56 -38.88
CA GLY A 368 6.65 -36.56 -38.62
C GLY A 368 7.92 -35.89 -38.04
N PRO A 369 8.76 -36.65 -37.30
CA PRO A 369 9.91 -36.10 -36.60
C PRO A 369 11.12 -36.00 -37.52
N GLU A 370 11.81 -34.89 -37.44
CA GLU A 370 13.25 -34.63 -37.64
C GLU A 370 13.51 -33.29 -38.38
N ALA A 371 14.10 -32.35 -37.67
CA ALA A 371 15.39 -31.75 -38.02
C ALA A 371 15.60 -30.40 -37.33
N GLY A 372 16.70 -30.32 -36.60
CA GLY A 372 17.54 -29.13 -36.55
C GLY A 372 16.97 -27.94 -35.77
N SER A 373 17.41 -27.78 -34.53
CA SER A 373 17.37 -26.51 -33.79
C SER A 373 18.03 -25.41 -34.67
N PRO A 374 17.32 -24.28 -34.92
CA PRO A 374 18.04 -23.08 -35.30
C PRO A 374 18.60 -22.44 -34.02
N ASP A 375 19.86 -22.10 -34.08
CA ASP A 375 20.63 -21.32 -33.12
C ASP A 375 19.79 -20.15 -32.53
N ALA A 376 19.59 -20.18 -31.22
CA ALA A 376 19.16 -19.04 -30.44
C ALA A 376 20.34 -18.05 -30.27
N SER A 377 20.61 -17.28 -31.29
CA SER A 377 21.60 -16.21 -31.24
C SER A 377 21.13 -14.99 -32.02
N SER A 378 20.12 -14.32 -31.47
CA SER A 378 19.91 -12.88 -31.67
C SER A 378 18.96 -12.36 -30.59
N PHE A 379 19.31 -12.54 -29.31
CA PHE A 379 18.88 -11.59 -28.31
C PHE A 379 19.82 -10.40 -28.48
N ASP A 380 19.28 -9.25 -28.84
CA ASP A 380 19.96 -7.97 -28.73
C ASP A 380 20.55 -7.87 -27.34
N THR A 381 21.87 -7.92 -27.25
CA THR A 381 22.62 -7.67 -26.04
C THR A 381 22.38 -6.20 -25.67
N VAL A 382 21.44 -5.98 -24.76
CA VAL A 382 21.35 -4.74 -23.99
C VAL A 382 22.75 -4.50 -23.41
N GLY A 383 23.29 -3.32 -23.64
CA GLY A 383 24.67 -2.98 -23.33
C GLY A 383 25.03 -3.33 -21.88
N THR A 384 26.07 -4.15 -21.71
CA THR A 384 26.58 -4.64 -20.42
C THR A 384 27.41 -3.60 -19.66
N GLY A 385 27.09 -2.30 -19.80
CA GLY A 385 27.75 -1.21 -19.09
C GLY A 385 26.93 -0.73 -17.87
N PRO A 386 27.60 -0.13 -16.89
CA PRO A 386 26.88 0.45 -15.76
C PRO A 386 25.97 1.60 -16.23
N LEU A 387 24.70 1.55 -15.83
CA LEU A 387 23.69 2.57 -16.11
C LEU A 387 23.82 3.75 -15.13
N THR A 388 23.19 4.87 -15.45
CA THR A 388 23.17 6.08 -14.61
C THR A 388 21.80 6.25 -13.96
N LEU A 389 21.78 6.41 -12.63
CA LEU A 389 20.61 6.83 -11.88
C LEU A 389 20.78 8.30 -11.47
N SER A 390 19.82 9.13 -11.82
CA SER A 390 19.73 10.54 -11.44
C SER A 390 18.58 10.74 -10.47
N PHE A 391 18.85 11.24 -9.27
CA PHE A 391 17.84 11.57 -8.27
C PHE A 391 17.57 13.07 -8.28
N MET A 392 16.38 13.45 -8.78
CA MET A 392 16.07 14.83 -9.13
C MET A 392 16.04 15.77 -7.93
N ARG A 393 15.44 15.33 -6.80
CA ARG A 393 15.33 16.19 -5.60
C ARG A 393 16.66 16.42 -4.88
N THR A 394 17.57 15.48 -4.97
CA THR A 394 18.88 15.56 -4.32
C THR A 394 20.00 16.01 -5.26
N GLY A 395 19.76 15.99 -6.58
CA GLY A 395 20.76 16.28 -7.62
C GLY A 395 21.88 15.24 -7.70
N ILE A 396 21.73 14.08 -7.07
CA ILE A 396 22.75 13.03 -6.99
C ILE A 396 22.65 12.15 -8.22
N ASN A 397 23.79 11.92 -8.90
CA ASN A 397 23.93 10.99 -10.01
C ASN A 397 24.88 9.87 -9.61
N VAL A 398 24.45 8.62 -9.78
CA VAL A 398 25.26 7.44 -9.44
C VAL A 398 25.21 6.39 -10.53
N ARG A 399 26.23 5.56 -10.59
CA ARG A 399 26.22 4.40 -11.48
C ARG A 399 25.59 3.20 -10.78
N ILE A 400 24.80 2.43 -11.54
CA ILE A 400 24.15 1.20 -11.10
C ILE A 400 24.49 0.05 -12.04
N ASP A 401 24.74 -1.11 -11.46
CA ASP A 401 24.78 -2.36 -12.21
C ASP A 401 23.34 -2.77 -12.57
N PRO A 402 23.06 -3.19 -13.83
CA PRO A 402 21.73 -3.63 -14.24
C PRO A 402 21.12 -4.75 -13.38
N ALA A 403 21.94 -5.53 -12.67
CA ALA A 403 21.48 -6.58 -11.77
C ALA A 403 21.16 -6.08 -10.34
N GLU A 404 21.48 -4.83 -10.02
CA GLU A 404 21.36 -4.30 -8.68
C GLU A 404 20.01 -3.60 -8.45
N HIS A 405 19.42 -3.80 -7.25
CA HIS A 405 18.18 -3.13 -6.88
C HIS A 405 18.41 -1.63 -6.62
N ILE A 406 17.57 -0.80 -7.21
CA ILE A 406 17.66 0.66 -7.17
C ILE A 406 17.66 1.21 -5.73
N LEU A 407 16.89 0.60 -4.81
CA LEU A 407 16.84 1.03 -3.41
C LEU A 407 18.21 0.92 -2.72
N GLY A 408 18.95 -0.16 -2.94
CA GLY A 408 20.28 -0.35 -2.36
C GLY A 408 21.27 0.69 -2.83
N VAL A 409 21.20 1.05 -4.11
CA VAL A 409 22.03 2.12 -4.70
C VAL A 409 21.69 3.48 -4.13
N ALA A 410 20.39 3.81 -4.04
CA ALA A 410 19.91 5.07 -3.45
C ALA A 410 20.41 5.24 -2.00
N GLN A 411 20.29 4.19 -1.18
CA GLN A 411 20.74 4.22 0.22
C GLN A 411 22.26 4.45 0.34
N ARG A 412 23.07 3.76 -0.47
CA ARG A 412 24.54 3.98 -0.49
C ARG A 412 24.93 5.36 -0.99
N ALA A 413 24.13 5.96 -1.86
CA ALA A 413 24.32 7.33 -2.35
C ALA A 413 23.84 8.40 -1.36
N GLY A 414 23.26 8.01 -0.22
CA GLY A 414 22.72 8.93 0.78
C GLY A 414 21.34 9.48 0.42
N VAL A 415 20.68 8.94 -0.63
CA VAL A 415 19.32 9.32 -1.01
C VAL A 415 18.33 8.57 -0.12
N ARG A 416 17.48 9.30 0.60
CA ARG A 416 16.49 8.73 1.52
C ARG A 416 15.21 8.37 0.78
N ILE A 417 15.05 7.08 0.51
CA ILE A 417 13.78 6.51 0.05
C ILE A 417 13.23 5.67 1.21
N GLY A 418 11.99 5.94 1.61
CA GLY A 418 11.32 5.15 2.65
C GLY A 418 11.27 3.69 2.22
N ALA A 419 11.64 2.76 3.10
CA ALA A 419 11.58 1.33 2.80
C ALA A 419 11.32 0.53 4.07
N ASN A 420 10.42 -0.47 3.96
CA ASN A 420 10.08 -1.34 5.08
C ASN A 420 10.34 -2.81 4.73
N CYS A 421 9.48 -3.46 3.92
CA CYS A 421 9.60 -4.90 3.63
C CYS A 421 10.79 -5.27 2.73
N LYS A 422 11.25 -4.37 1.86
CA LYS A 422 12.28 -4.58 0.83
C LYS A 422 11.97 -5.68 -0.22
N GLU A 423 10.73 -6.14 -0.27
CA GLU A 423 10.27 -7.27 -1.10
C GLU A 423 9.13 -6.86 -2.07
N GLY A 424 8.86 -5.56 -2.25
CA GLY A 424 7.80 -5.09 -3.15
C GLY A 424 6.37 -5.34 -2.66
N MET A 425 6.19 -5.62 -1.36
CA MET A 425 4.90 -5.96 -0.78
C MET A 425 4.21 -4.77 -0.10
N CYS A 426 4.97 -3.91 0.58
CA CYS A 426 4.39 -2.87 1.45
C CYS A 426 4.15 -1.52 0.77
N GLY A 427 4.75 -1.26 -0.39
CA GLY A 427 4.61 0.03 -1.08
C GLY A 427 5.33 1.22 -0.43
N SER A 428 6.03 1.03 0.70
CA SER A 428 6.67 2.13 1.46
C SER A 428 7.81 2.82 0.69
N CYS A 429 8.41 2.14 -0.29
CA CYS A 429 9.50 2.69 -1.09
C CYS A 429 9.03 3.29 -2.42
N LYS A 430 7.73 3.46 -2.62
CA LYS A 430 7.15 3.95 -3.89
C LYS A 430 7.69 5.34 -4.25
N VAL A 431 8.22 5.47 -5.45
CA VAL A 431 8.72 6.72 -6.04
C VAL A 431 8.24 6.86 -7.47
N VAL A 432 8.34 8.06 -8.04
CA VAL A 432 8.00 8.35 -9.44
C VAL A 432 9.24 8.22 -10.31
N LYS A 433 9.10 7.53 -11.41
CA LYS A 433 10.08 7.46 -12.49
C LYS A 433 9.74 8.56 -13.49
N LEU A 434 10.66 9.50 -13.68
CA LEU A 434 10.51 10.61 -14.62
C LEU A 434 10.97 10.21 -16.03
N SER A 435 12.02 9.36 -16.13
CA SER A 435 12.45 8.78 -17.40
C SER A 435 13.16 7.45 -17.20
N GLY A 436 13.32 6.69 -18.28
CA GLY A 436 13.99 5.38 -18.30
C GLY A 436 13.05 4.20 -18.10
N GLU A 437 13.60 2.99 -18.17
CA GLU A 437 12.87 1.73 -18.02
C GLU A 437 13.36 0.94 -16.82
N VAL A 438 12.44 0.27 -16.16
CA VAL A 438 12.68 -0.53 -14.95
C VAL A 438 12.02 -1.89 -15.07
N ASP A 439 12.74 -2.93 -14.63
CA ASP A 439 12.17 -4.25 -14.40
C ASP A 439 11.76 -4.35 -12.93
N MET A 440 10.46 -4.55 -12.65
CA MET A 440 9.92 -4.54 -11.30
C MET A 440 9.21 -5.87 -10.99
N ASN A 441 9.73 -6.58 -9.99
CA ASN A 441 9.13 -7.83 -9.51
C ASN A 441 8.44 -7.61 -8.16
N HIS A 442 7.27 -6.99 -8.17
CA HIS A 442 6.53 -6.65 -6.96
C HIS A 442 5.56 -7.76 -6.50
N GLN A 443 5.29 -7.79 -5.20
CA GLN A 443 4.38 -8.72 -4.52
C GLN A 443 3.04 -8.05 -4.17
N GLY A 444 2.54 -7.14 -5.03
CA GLY A 444 1.26 -6.45 -4.85
C GLY A 444 1.32 -5.13 -4.06
N GLY A 445 2.49 -4.62 -3.69
CA GLY A 445 2.63 -3.36 -2.95
C GLY A 445 2.40 -2.08 -3.78
N ILE A 446 1.98 -2.21 -5.04
CA ILE A 446 1.70 -1.10 -5.95
C ILE A 446 0.52 -1.48 -6.87
N ARG A 447 -0.36 -0.54 -7.17
CA ARG A 447 -1.52 -0.74 -8.05
C ARG A 447 -1.12 -0.60 -9.52
N ALA A 448 -1.83 -1.30 -10.41
CA ALA A 448 -1.61 -1.20 -11.86
C ALA A 448 -1.67 0.26 -12.34
N ARG A 449 -2.71 1.01 -11.93
CA ARG A 449 -2.84 2.45 -12.28
C ARG A 449 -1.68 3.33 -11.81
N GLU A 450 -1.01 2.94 -10.71
CA GLU A 450 0.15 3.68 -10.22
C GLU A 450 1.40 3.38 -11.04
N ILE A 451 1.52 2.14 -11.55
CA ILE A 451 2.57 1.75 -12.49
C ILE A 451 2.37 2.52 -13.81
N ASP A 452 1.14 2.59 -14.31
CA ASP A 452 0.77 3.34 -15.51
C ASP A 452 1.05 4.84 -15.36
N ALA A 453 0.91 5.38 -14.13
CA ALA A 453 1.29 6.74 -13.78
C ALA A 453 2.79 6.93 -13.50
N GLY A 454 3.64 5.99 -13.89
CA GLY A 454 5.10 6.07 -13.75
C GLY A 454 5.65 5.79 -12.35
N LYS A 455 4.83 5.34 -11.39
CA LYS A 455 5.34 4.96 -10.06
C LYS A 455 5.92 3.54 -10.08
N PHE A 456 6.93 3.32 -9.24
CA PHE A 456 7.54 1.99 -9.08
C PHE A 456 8.10 1.78 -7.67
N LEU A 457 8.53 0.55 -7.37
CA LEU A 457 9.07 0.16 -6.07
C LEU A 457 10.57 -0.15 -6.18
N PRO A 458 11.48 0.78 -5.86
CA PRO A 458 12.93 0.60 -5.97
C PRO A 458 13.49 -0.63 -5.24
N CYS A 459 12.81 -1.12 -4.21
CA CYS A 459 13.28 -2.27 -3.43
C CYS A 459 13.25 -3.61 -4.18
N CYS A 460 12.41 -3.71 -5.21
CA CYS A 460 12.24 -4.93 -6.03
C CYS A 460 12.39 -4.62 -7.53
N SER A 461 13.07 -3.52 -7.86
CA SER A 461 13.25 -3.06 -9.23
C SER A 461 14.72 -2.92 -9.59
N THR A 462 15.07 -3.29 -10.83
CA THR A 462 16.37 -3.10 -11.46
C THR A 462 16.25 -2.17 -12.65
N ALA A 463 17.27 -1.36 -12.93
CA ALA A 463 17.27 -0.44 -14.06
C ALA A 463 17.53 -1.19 -15.37
N ARG A 464 16.79 -0.86 -16.43
CA ARG A 464 17.00 -1.36 -17.80
C ARG A 464 17.72 -0.35 -18.69
N THR A 465 17.56 0.92 -18.39
CA THR A 465 18.20 2.04 -19.07
C THR A 465 18.69 3.05 -18.04
N ASP A 466 19.36 4.11 -18.48
CA ASP A 466 19.56 5.29 -17.66
C ASP A 466 18.23 5.80 -17.16
N MET A 467 18.17 6.22 -15.89
CA MET A 467 16.91 6.60 -15.24
C MET A 467 16.99 7.94 -14.53
N VAL A 468 15.88 8.67 -14.54
CA VAL A 468 15.65 9.83 -13.67
C VAL A 468 14.50 9.51 -12.72
N ILE A 469 14.75 9.70 -11.42
CA ILE A 469 13.82 9.34 -10.35
C ILE A 469 13.53 10.60 -9.52
N ASP A 470 12.28 10.82 -9.19
CA ASP A 470 11.84 11.90 -8.29
C ASP A 470 12.06 11.48 -6.82
N ALA A 471 13.31 11.59 -6.35
CA ALA A 471 13.73 11.25 -5.00
C ALA A 471 14.91 12.13 -4.53
#